data_68bd056c8ebb00ae767bafe8d4736f5a
#
_entry.id   68bd056c8ebb00ae767bafe8d4736f5a
#
_cell.length_a   1.000
_cell.length_b   1.000
_cell.length_c   1.000
_cell.angle_alpha   90.00
_cell.angle_beta   90.00
_cell.angle_gamma   90.00
#
_symmetry.space_group_name_H-M   'P 1'
#
loop_
_entity.id
_entity.type
_entity.pdbx_description
1 polymer ?
#
loop_
_entity_poly.entity_id
_entity_poly.type
_entity_poly.pdbx_seq_one_letter_code
_entity_poly.pdbx_strand_id
1 'polypeptide(L)'
;MLVQMETQALPSWYRIPEIHKDTFLLLVKPLYDIIEGRKIPKSEPDPFAQEAWMSFYNMTTEEWELQHKKIQIERSWTMAWGDFHQNLMGSFLGWENYRKGHITGCDIGKKDGTSVGEVKNNINTMNSSSRESVLKKLKKQHELGKRAMLIVVNGDIKQSVKDGIETINGRQFYEELSGRSSFKDDIGTTIKETFGRYKTYEALKLSLGSS
;
A
#
# COMPACT_ATOMS: atom_id res chain seq x y z
N MET A 1 13.29 -30.13 26.95
CA MET A 1 14.40 -29.56 26.17
C MET A 1 13.80 -28.37 25.39
N LEU A 2 13.89 -27.16 25.94
CA LEU A 2 13.43 -25.94 25.32
C LEU A 2 14.44 -25.61 24.19
N VAL A 3 14.01 -25.75 22.95
CA VAL A 3 14.76 -25.23 21.79
C VAL A 3 14.73 -23.71 21.92
N GLN A 4 15.85 -23.11 22.34
CA GLN A 4 16.06 -21.68 22.20
C GLN A 4 16.03 -21.39 20.70
N MET A 5 14.92 -20.82 20.22
CA MET A 5 14.90 -20.19 18.91
C MET A 5 15.87 -18.98 19.01
N GLU A 6 17.07 -19.16 18.47
CA GLU A 6 17.98 -18.05 18.24
C GLU A 6 17.22 -16.99 17.41
N THR A 7 16.89 -15.89 18.04
CA THR A 7 16.36 -14.71 17.36
C THR A 7 17.51 -14.14 16.52
N GLN A 8 17.57 -14.55 15.27
CA GLN A 8 18.53 -14.00 14.32
C GLN A 8 18.37 -12.48 14.28
N ALA A 9 19.44 -11.76 14.61
CA ALA A 9 19.42 -10.30 14.63
C ALA A 9 18.99 -9.75 13.27
N LEU A 10 18.04 -8.83 13.28
CA LEU A 10 17.59 -8.19 12.04
C LEU A 10 18.75 -7.44 11.37
N PRO A 11 18.86 -7.47 10.03
CA PRO A 11 19.88 -6.74 9.32
C PRO A 11 19.80 -5.23 9.59
N SER A 12 20.93 -4.53 9.62
CA SER A 12 21.00 -3.09 9.93
C SER A 12 20.20 -2.20 8.95
N TRP A 13 19.92 -2.69 7.75
CA TRP A 13 19.09 -1.99 6.78
C TRP A 13 17.59 -2.11 7.07
N TYR A 14 17.16 -3.07 7.91
CA TYR A 14 15.77 -3.25 8.30
C TYR A 14 15.42 -2.30 9.45
N ARG A 15 14.81 -1.16 9.14
CA ARG A 15 14.61 -0.05 10.09
C ARG A 15 13.22 0.03 10.70
N ILE A 16 12.40 -0.98 10.50
CA ILE A 16 11.01 -1.05 10.99
C ILE A 16 10.79 -2.26 11.91
N PRO A 17 11.49 -2.34 13.07
CA PRO A 17 11.46 -3.49 13.96
C PRO A 17 10.05 -3.76 14.55
N GLU A 18 9.15 -2.79 14.50
CA GLU A 18 7.75 -2.93 14.89
C GLU A 18 6.98 -3.91 13.98
N ILE A 19 7.49 -4.14 12.77
CA ILE A 19 6.92 -5.09 11.81
C ILE A 19 7.79 -6.33 11.80
N HIS A 20 7.20 -7.48 12.15
CA HIS A 20 7.95 -8.74 12.09
C HIS A 20 8.40 -9.05 10.66
N LYS A 21 9.60 -9.63 10.50
CA LYS A 21 10.20 -9.95 9.18
C LYS A 21 9.28 -10.76 8.27
N ASP A 22 8.56 -11.74 8.82
CA ASP A 22 7.64 -12.56 8.02
C ASP A 22 6.44 -11.76 7.54
N THR A 23 5.93 -10.84 8.37
CA THR A 23 4.89 -9.89 7.96
C THR A 23 5.42 -8.99 6.84
N PHE A 24 6.64 -8.46 6.97
CA PHE A 24 7.25 -7.64 5.93
C PHE A 24 7.41 -8.41 4.61
N LEU A 25 7.84 -9.67 4.65
CA LEU A 25 7.92 -10.52 3.47
C LEU A 25 6.56 -10.68 2.78
N LEU A 26 5.49 -10.91 3.55
CA LEU A 26 4.14 -10.98 3.00
C LEU A 26 3.69 -9.65 2.36
N LEU A 27 4.09 -8.51 2.94
CA LEU A 27 3.77 -7.18 2.42
C LEU A 27 4.45 -6.88 1.09
N VAL A 28 5.73 -7.27 0.93
CA VAL A 28 6.50 -6.96 -0.29
C VAL A 28 6.37 -8.02 -1.38
N LYS A 29 5.87 -9.22 -1.06
CA LYS A 29 5.70 -10.30 -2.04
C LYS A 29 4.90 -9.89 -3.28
N PRO A 30 3.72 -9.22 -3.17
CA PRO A 30 2.97 -8.78 -4.34
C PRO A 30 3.74 -7.81 -5.24
N LEU A 31 4.61 -6.98 -4.64
CA LEU A 31 5.48 -6.06 -5.37
C LEU A 31 6.53 -6.83 -6.17
N TYR A 32 7.18 -7.84 -5.58
CA TYR A 32 8.10 -8.71 -6.29
C TYR A 32 7.40 -9.52 -7.39
N ASP A 33 6.21 -10.06 -7.13
CA ASP A 33 5.42 -10.81 -8.12
C ASP A 33 5.16 -9.99 -9.41
N ILE A 34 5.01 -8.66 -9.28
CA ILE A 34 4.83 -7.76 -10.43
C ILE A 34 6.15 -7.53 -11.15
N ILE A 35 7.24 -7.19 -10.42
CA ILE A 35 8.56 -6.94 -11.02
C ILE A 35 9.10 -8.19 -11.72
N GLU A 36 8.88 -9.36 -11.14
CA GLU A 36 9.29 -10.64 -11.70
C GLU A 36 8.35 -11.15 -12.81
N GLY A 37 7.33 -10.38 -13.16
CA GLY A 37 6.39 -10.70 -14.23
C GLY A 37 5.39 -11.81 -13.92
N ARG A 38 5.26 -12.21 -12.66
CA ARG A 38 4.37 -13.32 -12.25
C ARG A 38 2.90 -12.91 -12.17
N LYS A 39 2.61 -11.63 -11.94
CA LYS A 39 1.24 -11.08 -11.78
C LYS A 39 1.06 -9.79 -12.56
N ILE A 40 1.10 -9.88 -13.86
CA ILE A 40 0.72 -8.77 -14.73
C ILE A 40 -0.67 -9.09 -15.28
N PRO A 41 -1.71 -8.28 -15.00
CA PRO A 41 -3.01 -8.46 -15.61
C PRO A 41 -2.91 -8.37 -17.13
N LYS A 42 -3.46 -9.35 -17.82
CA LYS A 42 -3.66 -9.25 -19.27
C LYS A 42 -4.95 -8.45 -19.49
N SER A 43 -4.85 -7.19 -19.79
CA SER A 43 -5.97 -6.41 -20.32
C SER A 43 -5.70 -6.10 -21.78
N GLU A 44 -6.69 -6.35 -22.63
CA GLU A 44 -6.63 -5.91 -24.00
C GLU A 44 -6.79 -4.39 -24.05
N PRO A 45 -5.99 -3.69 -24.86
CA PRO A 45 -6.16 -2.25 -25.05
C PRO A 45 -7.46 -1.97 -25.82
N ASP A 46 -7.99 -0.76 -25.67
CA ASP A 46 -9.01 -0.27 -26.56
C ASP A 46 -8.42 -0.15 -27.98
N PRO A 47 -9.04 -0.81 -29.00
CA PRO A 47 -8.48 -0.85 -30.36
C PRO A 47 -8.32 0.54 -30.98
N PHE A 48 -9.27 1.45 -30.74
CA PHE A 48 -9.20 2.81 -31.29
C PHE A 48 -8.09 3.63 -30.63
N ALA A 49 -7.92 3.47 -29.32
CA ALA A 49 -6.83 4.12 -28.60
C ALA A 49 -5.47 3.58 -29.06
N GLN A 50 -5.36 2.29 -29.33
CA GLN A 50 -4.16 1.65 -29.88
C GLN A 50 -3.82 2.24 -31.25
N GLU A 51 -4.76 2.23 -32.20
CA GLU A 51 -4.57 2.76 -33.55
C GLU A 51 -4.16 4.24 -33.53
N ALA A 52 -4.87 5.06 -32.74
CA ALA A 52 -4.56 6.48 -32.61
C ALA A 52 -3.15 6.71 -32.06
N TRP A 53 -2.74 5.97 -31.05
CA TRP A 53 -1.43 6.10 -30.43
C TRP A 53 -0.31 5.65 -31.37
N MET A 54 -0.46 4.48 -32.01
CA MET A 54 0.49 3.94 -32.97
C MET A 54 0.68 4.91 -34.16
N SER A 55 -0.42 5.43 -34.67
CA SER A 55 -0.38 6.40 -35.80
C SER A 55 0.30 7.71 -35.38
N PHE A 56 -0.01 8.25 -34.21
CA PHE A 56 0.54 9.52 -33.73
C PHE A 56 2.05 9.45 -33.50
N TYR A 57 2.55 8.34 -32.98
CA TYR A 57 3.96 8.15 -32.63
C TYR A 57 4.74 7.37 -33.71
N ASN A 58 4.11 7.00 -34.84
CA ASN A 58 4.69 6.14 -35.88
C ASN A 58 5.30 4.83 -35.31
N MET A 59 4.56 4.17 -34.43
CA MET A 59 5.01 2.95 -33.74
C MET A 59 4.64 1.70 -34.55
N THR A 60 5.54 0.71 -34.50
CA THR A 60 5.22 -0.65 -34.93
C THR A 60 4.33 -1.36 -33.88
N THR A 61 3.75 -2.49 -34.27
CA THR A 61 2.97 -3.33 -33.34
C THR A 61 3.82 -3.81 -32.17
N GLU A 62 5.06 -4.21 -32.41
CA GLU A 62 5.98 -4.71 -31.37
C GLU A 62 6.34 -3.59 -30.38
N GLU A 63 6.57 -2.38 -30.85
CA GLU A 63 6.85 -1.22 -29.97
C GLU A 63 5.63 -0.88 -29.11
N TRP A 64 4.43 -0.93 -29.70
CA TRP A 64 3.19 -0.74 -28.94
C TRP A 64 3.00 -1.80 -27.87
N GLU A 65 3.17 -3.09 -28.19
CA GLU A 65 3.02 -4.19 -27.25
C GLU A 65 3.98 -4.03 -26.05
N LEU A 66 5.23 -3.65 -26.33
CA LEU A 66 6.22 -3.38 -25.30
C LEU A 66 5.80 -2.22 -24.39
N GLN A 67 5.30 -1.13 -24.99
CA GLN A 67 4.84 0.03 -24.25
C GLN A 67 3.58 -0.29 -23.45
N HIS A 68 2.61 -0.96 -24.04
CA HIS A 68 1.39 -1.37 -23.36
C HIS A 68 1.70 -2.27 -22.16
N LYS A 69 2.62 -3.21 -22.30
CA LYS A 69 3.11 -4.04 -21.18
C LYS A 69 3.74 -3.21 -20.06
N LYS A 70 4.54 -2.20 -20.40
CA LYS A 70 5.11 -1.27 -19.40
C LYS A 70 4.01 -0.53 -18.62
N ILE A 71 3.00 -0.03 -19.32
CA ILE A 71 1.85 0.66 -18.71
C ILE A 71 1.08 -0.29 -17.77
N GLN A 72 0.89 -1.54 -18.16
CA GLN A 72 0.22 -2.53 -17.30
C GLN A 72 1.03 -2.83 -16.04
N ILE A 73 2.35 -2.96 -16.16
CA ILE A 73 3.26 -3.14 -15.02
C ILE A 73 3.15 -1.94 -14.06
N GLU A 74 3.23 -0.72 -14.60
CA GLU A 74 3.16 0.51 -13.80
C GLU A 74 1.82 0.66 -13.06
N ARG A 75 0.70 0.37 -13.73
CA ARG A 75 -0.62 0.36 -13.08
C ARG A 75 -0.70 -0.67 -11.96
N SER A 76 -0.25 -1.89 -12.22
CA SER A 76 -0.23 -2.97 -11.22
C SER A 76 0.65 -2.61 -10.04
N TRP A 77 1.81 -2.01 -10.29
CA TRP A 77 2.74 -1.51 -9.29
C TRP A 77 2.10 -0.44 -8.41
N THR A 78 1.45 0.54 -9.01
CA THR A 78 0.75 1.61 -8.29
C THR A 78 -0.38 1.06 -7.39
N MET A 79 -1.14 0.09 -7.88
CA MET A 79 -2.20 -0.57 -7.09
C MET A 79 -1.62 -1.37 -5.92
N ALA A 80 -0.55 -2.12 -6.16
CA ALA A 80 0.10 -2.93 -5.13
C ALA A 80 0.70 -2.08 -3.99
N TRP A 81 1.15 -0.85 -4.28
CA TRP A 81 1.55 0.10 -3.23
C TRP A 81 0.38 0.58 -2.37
N GLY A 82 -0.80 0.75 -2.96
CA GLY A 82 -2.02 1.02 -2.17
C GLY A 82 -2.30 -0.12 -1.19
N ASP A 83 -2.31 -1.35 -1.69
CA ASP A 83 -2.51 -2.54 -0.87
C ASP A 83 -1.40 -2.73 0.19
N PHE A 84 -0.15 -2.43 -0.17
CA PHE A 84 0.98 -2.45 0.76
C PHE A 84 0.72 -1.55 1.98
N HIS A 85 0.32 -0.30 1.76
CA HIS A 85 0.06 0.63 2.87
C HIS A 85 -1.12 0.20 3.74
N GLN A 86 -2.21 -0.29 3.14
CA GLN A 86 -3.36 -0.81 3.88
C GLN A 86 -2.97 -2.02 4.73
N ASN A 87 -2.25 -2.97 4.15
CA ASN A 87 -1.78 -4.16 4.86
C ASN A 87 -0.77 -3.82 5.95
N LEU A 88 0.16 -2.90 5.69
CA LEU A 88 1.14 -2.45 6.69
C LEU A 88 0.45 -1.80 7.89
N MET A 89 -0.48 -0.87 7.65
CA MET A 89 -1.25 -0.22 8.72
C MET A 89 -2.09 -1.23 9.51
N GLY A 90 -2.73 -2.17 8.80
CA GLY A 90 -3.52 -3.23 9.44
C GLY A 90 -2.70 -4.29 10.17
N SER A 91 -1.37 -4.33 10.00
CA SER A 91 -0.49 -5.27 10.70
C SER A 91 -0.06 -4.82 12.09
N PHE A 92 -0.31 -3.55 12.44
CA PHE A 92 -0.02 -3.05 13.78
C PHE A 92 -0.94 -3.65 14.84
N LEU A 93 -0.42 -3.78 16.06
CA LEU A 93 -1.18 -4.29 17.19
C LEU A 93 -2.46 -3.48 17.41
N GLY A 94 -3.59 -4.16 17.51
CA GLY A 94 -4.91 -3.53 17.68
C GLY A 94 -5.54 -2.98 16.41
N TRP A 95 -4.88 -3.08 15.26
CA TRP A 95 -5.43 -2.73 13.95
C TRP A 95 -5.63 -3.96 13.07
N GLU A 96 -6.45 -3.81 12.05
CA GLU A 96 -6.66 -4.84 11.03
C GLU A 96 -6.97 -4.20 9.67
N ASN A 97 -6.58 -4.89 8.61
CA ASN A 97 -6.98 -4.56 7.25
C ASN A 97 -8.33 -5.21 6.96
N TYR A 98 -9.30 -4.39 6.62
CA TYR A 98 -10.61 -4.84 6.18
C TYR A 98 -10.54 -5.26 4.71
N ARG A 99 -10.88 -6.51 4.44
CA ARG A 99 -10.93 -7.00 3.05
C ARG A 99 -12.11 -6.39 2.30
N LYS A 100 -12.04 -6.41 0.96
CA LYS A 100 -13.15 -6.01 0.09
C LYS A 100 -14.44 -6.69 0.52
N GLY A 101 -15.51 -5.90 0.63
CA GLY A 101 -16.81 -6.40 1.09
C GLY A 101 -17.03 -6.34 2.61
N HIS A 102 -16.10 -5.81 3.37
CA HIS A 102 -16.31 -5.58 4.79
C HIS A 102 -17.50 -4.62 5.02
N ILE A 103 -18.29 -4.89 6.06
CA ILE A 103 -19.55 -4.16 6.35
C ILE A 103 -19.39 -2.66 6.53
N THR A 104 -18.24 -2.20 6.99
CA THR A 104 -17.93 -0.77 7.13
C THR A 104 -17.67 -0.08 5.79
N GLY A 105 -17.26 -0.85 4.78
CA GLY A 105 -16.80 -0.35 3.49
C GLY A 105 -15.47 0.41 3.55
N CYS A 106 -14.79 0.47 4.71
CA CYS A 106 -13.48 1.11 4.91
C CYS A 106 -12.32 0.13 4.66
N ASP A 107 -11.09 0.66 4.55
CA ASP A 107 -9.91 -0.15 4.25
C ASP A 107 -9.30 -0.76 5.52
N ILE A 108 -9.24 -0.01 6.61
CA ILE A 108 -8.65 -0.45 7.89
C ILE A 108 -9.54 -0.06 9.07
N GLY A 109 -9.33 -0.70 10.20
CA GLY A 109 -9.95 -0.31 11.46
C GLY A 109 -9.27 -0.87 12.70
N LYS A 110 -9.63 -0.34 13.85
CA LYS A 110 -9.25 -0.93 15.12
C LYS A 110 -10.09 -2.17 15.40
N LYS A 111 -9.46 -3.20 15.95
CA LYS A 111 -10.11 -4.46 16.35
C LYS A 111 -11.20 -4.27 17.41
N ASP A 112 -11.10 -3.22 18.22
CA ASP A 112 -12.11 -2.83 19.20
C ASP A 112 -13.31 -2.10 18.58
N GLY A 113 -13.29 -1.86 17.27
CA GLY A 113 -14.36 -1.21 16.53
C GLY A 113 -14.46 0.31 16.71
N THR A 114 -13.60 0.93 17.51
CA THR A 114 -13.66 2.37 17.84
C THR A 114 -13.21 3.30 16.73
N SER A 115 -12.44 2.80 15.77
CA SER A 115 -11.85 3.61 14.70
C SER A 115 -11.89 2.89 13.37
N VAL A 116 -12.10 3.66 12.29
CA VAL A 116 -12.02 3.15 10.90
C VAL A 116 -11.31 4.16 10.01
N GLY A 117 -10.64 3.68 8.98
CA GLY A 117 -9.91 4.51 8.04
C GLY A 117 -10.06 4.07 6.60
N GLU A 118 -10.15 5.05 5.73
CA GLU A 118 -9.97 4.90 4.29
C GLU A 118 -8.58 5.37 3.93
N VAL A 119 -7.80 4.53 3.26
CA VAL A 119 -6.40 4.79 2.92
C VAL A 119 -6.28 5.18 1.45
N LYS A 120 -5.66 6.30 1.17
CA LYS A 120 -5.38 6.77 -0.18
C LYS A 120 -3.89 7.07 -0.34
N ASN A 121 -3.33 6.61 -1.44
CA ASN A 121 -1.91 6.85 -1.73
C ASN A 121 -1.61 8.34 -1.88
N ASN A 122 -2.44 9.04 -2.66
CA ASN A 122 -2.36 10.48 -2.90
C ASN A 122 -3.76 11.09 -2.90
N ILE A 123 -3.86 12.38 -2.57
CA ILE A 123 -5.15 13.08 -2.57
C ILE A 123 -5.75 13.17 -3.98
N ASN A 124 -4.91 13.29 -5.00
CA ASN A 124 -5.32 13.45 -6.40
C ASN A 124 -5.74 12.12 -7.08
N THR A 125 -5.70 11.01 -6.36
CA THR A 125 -6.16 9.71 -6.90
C THR A 125 -7.67 9.53 -6.87
N MET A 126 -8.38 10.47 -6.25
CA MET A 126 -9.84 10.46 -6.17
C MET A 126 -10.42 11.51 -7.13
N ASN A 127 -11.25 11.06 -8.08
CA ASN A 127 -12.16 11.97 -8.78
C ASN A 127 -13.30 12.40 -7.85
N SER A 128 -14.11 13.38 -8.26
CA SER A 128 -15.18 13.97 -7.44
C SER A 128 -16.16 12.93 -6.91
N SER A 129 -16.61 12.02 -7.75
CA SER A 129 -17.59 10.96 -7.38
C SER A 129 -16.99 9.93 -6.43
N SER A 130 -15.74 9.52 -6.62
CA SER A 130 -15.08 8.60 -5.70
C SER A 130 -14.81 9.24 -4.34
N ARG A 131 -14.47 10.55 -4.32
CA ARG A 131 -14.30 11.30 -3.08
C ARG A 131 -15.60 11.41 -2.29
N GLU A 132 -16.70 11.75 -2.96
CA GLU A 132 -18.03 11.82 -2.34
C GLU A 132 -18.44 10.47 -1.74
N SER A 133 -18.24 9.38 -2.47
CA SER A 133 -18.52 8.02 -1.99
C SER A 133 -17.70 7.68 -0.73
N VAL A 134 -16.40 8.02 -0.72
CA VAL A 134 -15.52 7.82 0.45
C VAL A 134 -16.03 8.62 1.65
N LEU A 135 -16.30 9.91 1.46
CA LEU A 135 -16.78 10.76 2.54
C LEU A 135 -18.14 10.30 3.09
N LYS A 136 -19.07 9.86 2.22
CA LYS A 136 -20.37 9.32 2.64
C LYS A 136 -20.23 8.09 3.54
N LYS A 137 -19.36 7.15 3.19
CA LYS A 137 -19.14 5.95 4.03
C LYS A 137 -18.45 6.28 5.35
N LEU A 138 -17.46 7.19 5.36
CA LEU A 138 -16.80 7.64 6.59
C LEU A 138 -17.76 8.38 7.50
N LYS A 139 -18.63 9.25 6.95
CA LYS A 139 -19.67 9.95 7.71
C LYS A 139 -20.61 8.96 8.40
N LYS A 140 -21.05 7.92 7.69
CA LYS A 140 -21.88 6.86 8.29
C LYS A 140 -21.18 6.18 9.48
N GLN A 141 -19.87 5.95 9.42
CA GLN A 141 -19.13 5.35 10.53
C GLN A 141 -18.98 6.34 11.70
N HIS A 142 -18.80 7.63 11.41
CA HIS A 142 -18.79 8.67 12.44
C HIS A 142 -20.14 8.76 13.17
N GLU A 143 -21.25 8.72 12.46
CA GLU A 143 -22.61 8.71 13.02
C GLU A 143 -22.88 7.50 13.93
N LEU A 144 -22.11 6.40 13.74
CA LEU A 144 -22.10 5.23 14.63
C LEU A 144 -21.14 5.39 15.84
N GLY A 145 -20.62 6.59 16.08
CA GLY A 145 -19.74 6.90 17.22
C GLY A 145 -18.28 6.52 17.03
N LYS A 146 -17.85 6.17 15.80
CA LYS A 146 -16.46 5.80 15.54
C LYS A 146 -15.62 7.01 15.12
N ARG A 147 -14.32 6.98 15.43
CA ARG A 147 -13.34 7.86 14.81
C ARG A 147 -13.20 7.46 13.35
N ALA A 148 -13.64 8.33 12.44
CA ALA A 148 -13.63 8.08 10.99
C ALA A 148 -12.53 8.90 10.32
N MET A 149 -11.60 8.24 9.61
CA MET A 149 -10.39 8.86 9.10
C MET A 149 -10.26 8.68 7.58
N LEU A 150 -9.88 9.76 6.90
CA LEU A 150 -9.32 9.74 5.56
C LEU A 150 -7.80 9.87 5.69
N ILE A 151 -7.09 8.78 5.47
CA ILE A 151 -5.63 8.70 5.59
C ILE A 151 -5.01 8.86 4.21
N VAL A 152 -4.26 9.95 4.02
CA VAL A 152 -3.55 10.20 2.76
C VAL A 152 -2.06 9.95 2.97
N VAL A 153 -1.56 8.85 2.39
CA VAL A 153 -0.20 8.37 2.67
C VAL A 153 0.87 9.33 2.18
N ASN A 154 0.71 9.84 0.96
CA ASN A 154 1.68 10.73 0.31
C ASN A 154 1.04 12.09 0.00
N GLY A 155 1.87 13.10 0.02
CA GLY A 155 1.45 14.49 -0.17
C GLY A 155 1.50 15.28 1.13
N ASP A 156 1.69 16.59 0.98
CA ASP A 156 1.71 17.53 2.09
C ASP A 156 0.28 18.05 2.33
N ILE A 157 -0.47 17.28 3.10
CA ILE A 157 -1.82 17.67 3.53
C ILE A 157 -1.80 18.09 5.00
N LYS A 158 -2.50 19.17 5.30
CA LYS A 158 -2.73 19.58 6.69
C LYS A 158 -3.82 18.71 7.30
N GLN A 159 -3.56 18.25 8.53
CA GLN A 159 -4.60 17.59 9.32
C GLN A 159 -5.80 18.52 9.50
N SER A 160 -6.99 17.98 9.34
CA SER A 160 -8.23 18.71 9.49
C SER A 160 -9.36 17.78 9.92
N VAL A 161 -10.36 18.35 10.57
CA VAL A 161 -11.61 17.65 10.88
C VAL A 161 -12.74 18.40 10.20
N LYS A 162 -13.50 17.73 9.36
CA LYS A 162 -14.66 18.29 8.70
C LYS A 162 -15.80 17.28 8.71
N ASP A 163 -16.99 17.70 9.12
CA ASP A 163 -18.20 16.86 9.22
C ASP A 163 -17.95 15.57 10.04
N GLY A 164 -17.12 15.66 11.09
CA GLY A 164 -16.74 14.54 11.95
C GLY A 164 -15.71 13.57 11.32
N ILE A 165 -15.24 13.85 10.11
CA ILE A 165 -14.22 13.04 9.43
C ILE A 165 -12.87 13.73 9.62
N GLU A 166 -11.91 12.98 10.16
CA GLU A 166 -10.52 13.42 10.30
C GLU A 166 -9.75 13.12 9.00
N THR A 167 -9.14 14.15 8.41
CA THR A 167 -8.16 13.95 7.34
C THR A 167 -6.77 14.02 7.95
N ILE A 168 -6.01 12.95 7.84
CA ILE A 168 -4.68 12.79 8.43
C ILE A 168 -3.65 12.40 7.38
N ASN A 169 -2.45 12.99 7.43
CA ASN A 169 -1.38 12.58 6.53
C ASN A 169 -0.69 11.28 7.00
N GLY A 170 -0.06 10.58 6.06
CA GLY A 170 0.56 9.29 6.34
C GLY A 170 1.68 9.35 7.37
N ARG A 171 2.45 10.46 7.47
CA ARG A 171 3.50 10.60 8.48
C ARG A 171 2.90 10.58 9.88
N GLN A 172 1.90 11.40 10.12
CA GLN A 172 1.22 11.48 11.41
C GLN A 172 0.52 10.17 11.78
N PHE A 173 -0.13 9.52 10.80
CA PHE A 173 -0.79 8.25 11.08
C PHE A 173 0.20 7.13 11.36
N TYR A 174 1.32 7.05 10.63
CA TYR A 174 2.38 6.09 10.95
C TYR A 174 3.06 6.36 12.28
N GLU A 175 3.22 7.63 12.67
CA GLU A 175 3.68 8.00 14.01
C GLU A 175 2.70 7.55 15.09
N GLU A 176 1.39 7.72 14.89
CA GLU A 176 0.34 7.21 15.80
C GLU A 176 0.41 5.69 15.95
N LEU A 177 0.65 4.95 14.85
CA LEU A 177 0.73 3.49 14.87
C LEU A 177 1.99 2.96 15.55
N SER A 178 3.14 3.57 15.29
CA SER A 178 4.46 3.07 15.70
C SER A 178 5.02 3.73 16.97
N GLY A 179 4.49 4.90 17.34
CA GLY A 179 5.08 5.75 18.38
C GLY A 179 6.35 6.49 17.95
N ARG A 180 6.75 6.43 16.64
CA ARG A 180 7.99 7.02 16.13
C ARG A 180 7.73 7.99 14.97
N SER A 181 8.18 9.23 15.10
CA SER A 181 8.05 10.27 14.04
C SER A 181 8.87 9.94 12.79
N SER A 182 9.96 9.16 12.91
CA SER A 182 10.81 8.72 11.80
C SER A 182 10.23 7.53 11.02
N PHE A 183 9.18 6.86 11.51
CA PHE A 183 8.76 5.56 11.01
C PHE A 183 8.45 5.56 9.50
N LYS A 184 7.80 6.61 8.99
CA LYS A 184 7.54 6.72 7.55
C LYS A 184 8.84 6.78 6.71
N ASP A 185 9.85 7.49 7.19
CA ASP A 185 11.15 7.60 6.53
C ASP A 185 11.92 6.28 6.62
N ASP A 186 11.78 5.58 7.73
CA ASP A 186 12.35 4.26 7.97
C ASP A 186 11.71 3.20 7.07
N ILE A 187 10.40 3.27 6.79
CA ILE A 187 9.75 2.45 5.75
C ILE A 187 10.43 2.73 4.40
N GLY A 188 10.53 4.00 4.01
CA GLY A 188 11.12 4.40 2.73
C GLY A 188 12.55 3.88 2.58
N THR A 189 13.35 4.00 3.64
CA THR A 189 14.73 3.49 3.67
C THR A 189 14.76 1.97 3.58
N THR A 190 13.95 1.26 4.36
CA THR A 190 13.87 -0.20 4.33
C THR A 190 13.46 -0.70 2.94
N ILE A 191 12.49 -0.09 2.30
CA ILE A 191 12.07 -0.42 0.94
C ILE A 191 13.20 -0.18 -0.08
N LYS A 192 13.85 0.99 -0.02
CA LYS A 192 14.99 1.32 -0.90
C LYS A 192 16.09 0.27 -0.79
N GLU A 193 16.50 -0.07 0.42
CA GLU A 193 17.53 -1.06 0.68
C GLU A 193 17.09 -2.47 0.22
N THR A 194 15.83 -2.84 0.46
CA THR A 194 15.26 -4.12 0.05
C THR A 194 15.38 -4.31 -1.47
N PHE A 195 14.80 -3.42 -2.26
CA PHE A 195 14.81 -3.52 -3.73
C PHE A 195 16.17 -3.18 -4.35
N GLY A 196 17.01 -2.41 -3.66
CA GLY A 196 18.37 -2.14 -4.05
C GLY A 196 19.27 -3.37 -3.97
N ARG A 197 19.18 -4.12 -2.88
CA ARG A 197 20.03 -5.28 -2.57
C ARG A 197 19.51 -6.60 -3.16
N TYR A 198 18.21 -6.82 -3.12
CA TYR A 198 17.60 -8.11 -3.46
C TYR A 198 16.75 -7.97 -4.72
N LYS A 199 17.24 -8.55 -5.83
CA LYS A 199 16.56 -8.46 -7.14
C LYS A 199 15.44 -9.47 -7.31
N THR A 200 15.34 -10.47 -6.40
CA THR A 200 14.30 -11.48 -6.36
C THR A 200 13.73 -11.63 -4.96
N TYR A 201 12.47 -12.06 -4.88
CA TYR A 201 11.81 -12.34 -3.61
C TYR A 201 12.53 -13.44 -2.81
N GLU A 202 13.00 -14.49 -3.49
CA GLU A 202 13.71 -15.58 -2.83
C GLU A 202 15.05 -15.13 -2.22
N ALA A 203 15.79 -14.25 -2.89
CA ALA A 203 17.01 -13.68 -2.32
C ALA A 203 16.73 -12.86 -1.05
N LEU A 204 15.66 -12.09 -1.03
CA LEU A 204 15.21 -11.35 0.16
C LEU A 204 14.80 -12.30 1.28
N LYS A 205 14.01 -13.32 0.98
CA LYS A 205 13.54 -14.32 1.94
C LYS A 205 14.71 -15.01 2.63
N LEU A 206 15.69 -15.47 1.87
CA LEU A 206 16.91 -16.06 2.40
C LEU A 206 17.68 -15.12 3.32
N SER A 207 17.80 -13.83 2.95
CA SER A 207 18.53 -12.83 3.73
C SER A 207 17.90 -12.53 5.10
N LEU A 208 16.59 -12.70 5.21
CA LEU A 208 15.84 -12.51 6.46
C LEU A 208 15.72 -13.82 7.28
N GLY A 209 16.34 -14.91 6.80
CA GLY A 209 16.34 -16.19 7.49
C GLY A 209 14.96 -16.82 7.62
N SER A 210 14.08 -16.58 6.65
CA SER A 210 12.76 -17.22 6.56
C SER A 210 12.86 -18.42 5.60
N SER A 211 12.52 -19.58 6.10
CA SER A 211 12.52 -20.85 5.33
C SER A 211 11.27 -21.02 4.45
#